data_4d3c92784d34c4d912ba933639d6817b
#
_entry.id   4d3c92784d34c4d912ba933639d6817b
#
_cell.length_a   1.000
_cell.length_b   1.000
_cell.length_c   1.000
_cell.angle_alpha   90.00
_cell.angle_beta   90.00
_cell.angle_gamma   90.00
#
_symmetry.space_group_name_H-M   'P 1'
#
loop_
_entity.id
_entity.type
_entity.pdbx_description
1 polymer ?
#
loop_
_entity_poly.entity_id
_entity_poly.type
_entity_poly.pdbx_seq_one_letter_code
_entity_poly.pdbx_strand_id
1 'polypeptide(L)'
;MRLINLLSWLPGHSGFGSYVQRVVPGLDGTRLQLGLDGQGVLVPSGQWTPDPPPWAPGRRMRFLQRYSLVQHGLDLPALLHSNGAKLSQLEAIYSPFFDALLCWPDVPQLITCHDLTPLVASNSRKAWLRYRLWQPRHCRTATRLIAISRYVADQLVAFGVDPMCIEVIPNGIRIERPGVQSPQGEDLLALARHDVNKNLPALFRGISQLQRHWPQWSGILRIVGRSGRQTPLVQRLHKSLPRPEQVELVDSLPRDLLLARLRSSMALLSASTEEGFDYPVLEAKAEGIPTLISDIPVHREFHQGSSMFFPAHDDGSVLASQLQALIRDRSLWTHLSCSGLNLARSLTVDAQIAEISVQINNLSKSC
;
A
#
# COMPACT_ATOMS: atom_id res chain seq x y z
N MET A 1 12.04 2.96 -27.22
CA MET A 1 12.05 1.91 -26.13
C MET A 1 11.46 2.50 -24.87
N ARG A 2 10.58 1.74 -24.17
CA ARG A 2 9.99 2.13 -22.87
C ARG A 2 10.79 1.50 -21.73
N LEU A 3 11.01 2.25 -20.67
CA LEU A 3 11.74 1.80 -19.49
C LEU A 3 10.83 1.79 -18.27
N ILE A 4 10.84 0.69 -17.50
CA ILE A 4 10.18 0.60 -16.20
C ILE A 4 11.26 0.68 -15.12
N ASN A 5 11.24 1.74 -14.33
CA ASN A 5 12.19 1.98 -13.26
C ASN A 5 11.86 1.18 -12.00
N LEU A 6 12.61 0.13 -11.72
CA LEU A 6 12.48 -0.71 -10.54
C LEU A 6 13.66 -0.57 -9.56
N LEU A 7 14.47 0.48 -9.68
CA LEU A 7 15.65 0.67 -8.82
C LEU A 7 15.27 0.79 -7.33
N SER A 8 14.12 1.39 -7.03
CA SER A 8 13.60 1.51 -5.65
C SER A 8 12.83 0.27 -5.17
N TRP A 9 12.63 -0.74 -6.03
CA TRP A 9 11.90 -1.93 -5.65
C TRP A 9 12.70 -2.83 -4.70
N LEU A 10 12.08 -3.15 -3.56
CA LEU A 10 12.54 -4.16 -2.61
C LEU A 10 11.54 -5.31 -2.62
N PRO A 11 11.94 -6.52 -3.02
CA PRO A 11 11.09 -7.69 -2.84
C PRO A 11 10.76 -7.89 -1.36
N GLY A 12 9.51 -8.18 -1.09
CA GLY A 12 9.02 -8.41 0.26
C GLY A 12 7.56 -8.01 0.41
N HIS A 13 6.97 -8.31 1.56
CA HIS A 13 5.57 -8.04 1.85
C HIS A 13 5.37 -6.57 2.30
N SER A 14 5.52 -5.63 1.39
CA SER A 14 5.14 -4.23 1.60
C SER A 14 4.05 -3.84 0.59
N GLY A 15 3.25 -2.82 0.88
CA GLY A 15 2.24 -2.31 -0.07
C GLY A 15 2.85 -1.99 -1.45
N PHE A 16 4.05 -1.39 -1.47
CA PHE A 16 4.81 -1.11 -2.70
C PHE A 16 5.26 -2.39 -3.42
N GLY A 17 5.74 -3.39 -2.68
CA GLY A 17 6.12 -4.69 -3.24
C GLY A 17 4.93 -5.37 -3.90
N SER A 18 3.79 -5.39 -3.23
CA SER A 18 2.54 -5.94 -3.76
C SER A 18 2.06 -5.21 -5.02
N TYR A 19 2.19 -3.88 -5.08
CA TYR A 19 1.88 -3.10 -6.27
C TYR A 19 2.74 -3.54 -7.46
N VAL A 20 4.06 -3.58 -7.29
CA VAL A 20 4.99 -4.00 -8.36
C VAL A 20 4.68 -5.40 -8.86
N GLN A 21 4.45 -6.36 -7.95
CA GLN A 21 4.13 -7.74 -8.29
C GLN A 21 2.80 -7.89 -9.05
N ARG A 22 1.83 -7.02 -8.81
CA ARG A 22 0.51 -7.05 -9.47
C ARG A 22 0.52 -6.34 -10.83
N VAL A 23 1.18 -5.18 -10.90
CA VAL A 23 1.06 -4.26 -12.05
C VAL A 23 2.15 -4.49 -13.08
N VAL A 24 3.41 -4.57 -12.67
CA VAL A 24 4.55 -4.61 -13.59
C VAL A 24 4.56 -5.80 -14.55
N PRO A 25 4.11 -7.01 -14.18
CA PRO A 25 4.04 -8.13 -15.13
C PRO A 25 3.20 -7.85 -16.39
N GLY A 26 2.14 -7.04 -16.25
CA GLY A 26 1.24 -6.69 -17.36
C GLY A 26 1.65 -5.48 -18.18
N LEU A 27 2.77 -4.83 -17.86
CA LEU A 27 3.25 -3.66 -18.59
C LEU A 27 4.34 -4.04 -19.61
N ASP A 28 4.28 -3.45 -20.78
CA ASP A 28 5.33 -3.56 -21.79
C ASP A 28 6.47 -2.59 -21.52
N GLY A 29 7.72 -3.07 -21.72
CA GLY A 29 8.92 -2.26 -21.59
C GLY A 29 10.09 -3.04 -20.96
N THR A 30 11.28 -2.48 -21.05
CA THR A 30 12.48 -3.01 -20.39
C THR A 30 12.48 -2.59 -18.93
N ARG A 31 12.80 -3.49 -18.01
CA ARG A 31 12.89 -3.21 -16.57
C ARG A 31 14.31 -2.84 -16.22
N LEU A 32 14.49 -1.70 -15.56
CA LEU A 32 15.73 -1.28 -14.94
C LEU A 32 15.68 -1.62 -13.45
N GLN A 33 16.43 -2.62 -13.04
CA GLN A 33 16.49 -3.07 -11.65
C GLN A 33 17.92 -3.23 -11.15
N LEU A 34 18.10 -3.38 -9.85
CA LEU A 34 19.41 -3.68 -9.27
C LEU A 34 19.72 -5.17 -9.39
N GLY A 35 20.88 -5.49 -9.95
CA GLY A 35 21.42 -6.84 -9.99
C GLY A 35 22.04 -7.30 -8.67
N LEU A 36 22.57 -8.53 -8.67
CA LEU A 36 23.21 -9.15 -7.51
C LEU A 36 24.42 -8.38 -6.98
N ASP A 37 25.14 -7.74 -7.88
CA ASP A 37 26.32 -6.90 -7.59
C ASP A 37 25.98 -5.48 -7.13
N GLY A 38 24.68 -5.12 -7.18
CA GLY A 38 24.20 -3.77 -6.90
C GLY A 38 24.32 -2.81 -8.07
N GLN A 39 24.70 -3.30 -9.25
CA GLN A 39 24.67 -2.56 -10.53
C GLN A 39 23.25 -2.56 -11.11
N GLY A 40 22.93 -1.58 -11.93
CA GLY A 40 21.68 -1.59 -12.66
C GLY A 40 21.71 -2.56 -13.83
N VAL A 41 20.68 -3.36 -13.93
CA VAL A 41 20.52 -4.36 -14.98
C VAL A 41 19.24 -4.06 -15.76
N LEU A 42 19.35 -4.12 -17.10
CA LEU A 42 18.22 -4.04 -18.01
C LEU A 42 17.68 -5.47 -18.26
N VAL A 43 16.44 -5.71 -17.89
CA VAL A 43 15.76 -6.99 -18.06
C VAL A 43 14.59 -6.81 -19.04
N PRO A 44 14.59 -7.51 -20.21
CA PRO A 44 13.46 -7.49 -21.13
C PRO A 44 12.17 -8.01 -20.46
N SER A 45 11.01 -7.56 -20.96
CA SER A 45 9.72 -7.93 -20.36
C SER A 45 9.50 -9.43 -20.27
N GLY A 46 9.80 -10.19 -21.29
CA GLY A 46 9.63 -11.65 -21.31
C GLY A 46 10.60 -12.45 -20.42
N GLN A 47 11.63 -11.82 -19.87
CA GLN A 47 12.61 -12.44 -18.97
C GLN A 47 12.47 -11.99 -17.51
N TRP A 48 11.60 -11.01 -17.26
CA TRP A 48 11.41 -10.49 -15.90
C TRP A 48 10.40 -11.32 -15.13
N THR A 49 10.73 -11.64 -13.89
CA THR A 49 9.83 -12.30 -12.96
C THR A 49 9.64 -11.45 -11.69
N PRO A 50 8.45 -11.48 -11.10
CA PRO A 50 8.19 -10.76 -9.85
C PRO A 50 8.94 -11.36 -8.64
N ASP A 51 9.45 -12.58 -8.78
CA ASP A 51 10.29 -13.25 -7.81
C ASP A 51 11.76 -13.23 -8.30
N PRO A 52 12.52 -12.18 -8.00
CA PRO A 52 13.89 -12.10 -8.41
C PRO A 52 14.71 -13.22 -7.77
N PRO A 53 15.74 -13.72 -8.47
CA PRO A 53 16.63 -14.74 -7.91
C PRO A 53 17.20 -14.25 -6.56
N PRO A 54 17.51 -15.18 -5.64
CA PRO A 54 18.07 -14.83 -4.34
C PRO A 54 19.34 -14.02 -4.52
N TRP A 55 19.33 -12.78 -4.08
CA TRP A 55 20.41 -11.82 -4.22
C TRP A 55 20.79 -11.26 -2.86
N ALA A 56 22.05 -10.84 -2.76
CA ALA A 56 22.63 -10.39 -1.52
C ALA A 56 21.88 -9.14 -0.98
N PRO A 57 21.03 -9.27 0.04
CA PRO A 57 20.20 -8.17 0.53
C PRO A 57 21.00 -6.93 0.92
N GLY A 58 22.25 -7.14 1.38
CA GLY A 58 23.10 -6.08 1.88
C GLY A 58 23.60 -5.09 0.83
N ARG A 59 23.77 -5.45 -0.44
CA ARG A 59 24.26 -4.53 -1.48
C ARG A 59 23.16 -3.58 -1.96
N ARG A 60 21.94 -4.10 -2.12
CA ARG A 60 20.79 -3.31 -2.53
C ARG A 60 20.33 -2.37 -1.42
N MET A 61 20.30 -2.87 -0.18
CA MET A 61 20.00 -2.01 0.97
C MET A 61 21.00 -0.87 1.09
N ARG A 62 22.28 -1.11 0.78
CA ARG A 62 23.30 -0.05 0.72
C ARG A 62 23.01 0.99 -0.35
N PHE A 63 22.56 0.60 -1.55
CA PHE A 63 22.17 1.55 -2.60
C PHE A 63 20.96 2.39 -2.13
N LEU A 64 19.90 1.75 -1.62
CA LEU A 64 18.68 2.44 -1.19
C LEU A 64 18.87 3.32 0.05
N GLN A 65 19.88 3.02 0.88
CA GLN A 65 20.24 3.81 2.06
C GLN A 65 21.24 4.93 1.78
N ARG A 66 21.78 5.01 0.56
CA ARG A 66 22.67 6.11 0.18
C ARG A 66 21.94 7.45 0.20
N TYR A 67 22.69 8.50 0.44
CA TYR A 67 22.16 9.86 0.32
C TYR A 67 21.70 10.09 -1.13
N SER A 68 20.50 10.64 -1.30
CA SER A 68 19.89 10.89 -2.61
C SER A 68 20.78 11.71 -3.52
N LEU A 69 21.58 12.63 -2.98
CA LEU A 69 22.57 13.39 -3.74
C LEU A 69 23.62 12.48 -4.43
N VAL A 70 24.14 11.49 -3.72
CA VAL A 70 25.11 10.52 -4.25
C VAL A 70 24.44 9.59 -5.25
N GLN A 71 23.24 9.13 -4.94
CA GLN A 71 22.44 8.26 -5.78
C GLN A 71 22.14 8.91 -7.15
N HIS A 72 21.60 10.11 -7.15
CA HIS A 72 21.23 10.81 -8.38
C HIS A 72 22.41 11.49 -9.08
N GLY A 73 23.43 11.92 -8.33
CA GLY A 73 24.59 12.63 -8.88
C GLY A 73 25.72 11.74 -9.39
N LEU A 74 25.88 10.55 -8.84
CA LEU A 74 27.00 9.66 -9.16
C LEU A 74 26.55 8.25 -9.60
N ASP A 75 25.74 7.58 -8.76
CA ASP A 75 25.44 6.16 -8.98
C ASP A 75 24.56 5.93 -10.22
N LEU A 76 23.49 6.71 -10.37
CA LEU A 76 22.59 6.61 -11.53
C LEU A 76 23.28 6.99 -12.86
N PRO A 77 23.97 8.13 -12.97
CA PRO A 77 24.70 8.45 -14.19
C PRO A 77 25.73 7.38 -14.60
N ALA A 78 26.50 6.84 -13.64
CA ALA A 78 27.45 5.77 -13.92
C ALA A 78 26.79 4.48 -14.42
N LEU A 79 25.67 4.10 -13.79
CA LEU A 79 24.85 2.95 -14.17
C LEU A 79 24.28 3.11 -15.59
N LEU A 80 23.88 4.32 -15.93
CA LEU A 80 23.31 4.63 -17.23
C LEU A 80 24.36 4.71 -18.32
N HIS A 81 25.51 5.26 -18.00
CA HIS A 81 26.65 5.33 -18.94
C HIS A 81 27.11 3.93 -19.39
N SER A 82 27.13 2.96 -18.47
CA SER A 82 27.45 1.56 -18.80
C SER A 82 26.44 0.88 -19.73
N ASN A 83 25.23 1.41 -19.84
CA ASN A 83 24.15 0.92 -20.69
C ASN A 83 23.78 1.88 -21.84
N GLY A 84 24.56 2.91 -22.07
CA GLY A 84 24.24 4.06 -22.94
C GLY A 84 23.79 3.72 -24.36
N ALA A 85 24.41 2.74 -25.01
CA ALA A 85 24.05 2.32 -26.37
C ALA A 85 22.63 1.69 -26.43
N LYS A 86 22.17 1.02 -25.34
CA LYS A 86 20.84 0.43 -25.27
C LYS A 86 19.77 1.45 -24.90
N LEU A 87 20.18 2.58 -24.33
CA LEU A 87 19.29 3.60 -23.78
C LEU A 87 19.15 4.82 -24.68
N SER A 88 19.88 4.87 -25.80
CA SER A 88 19.85 5.99 -26.76
C SER A 88 18.50 6.18 -27.48
N GLN A 89 17.60 5.18 -27.42
CA GLN A 89 16.27 5.21 -28.05
C GLN A 89 15.14 5.22 -27.01
N LEU A 90 15.35 5.86 -25.86
CA LEU A 90 14.36 5.93 -24.80
C LEU A 90 13.27 6.92 -25.18
N GLU A 91 12.02 6.44 -25.23
CA GLU A 91 10.84 7.23 -25.57
C GLU A 91 10.06 7.66 -24.33
N ALA A 92 10.03 6.80 -23.30
CA ALA A 92 9.32 7.08 -22.05
C ALA A 92 9.86 6.23 -20.90
N ILE A 93 9.73 6.76 -19.68
CA ILE A 93 10.06 6.07 -18.43
C ILE A 93 8.81 6.00 -17.56
N TYR A 94 8.52 4.81 -17.05
CA TYR A 94 7.52 4.62 -16.00
C TYR A 94 8.19 4.22 -14.69
N SER A 95 7.89 4.94 -13.62
CA SER A 95 8.28 4.56 -12.26
C SER A 95 7.04 4.19 -11.44
N PRO A 96 6.91 2.93 -10.97
CA PRO A 96 5.83 2.52 -10.08
C PRO A 96 6.02 3.06 -8.66
N PHE A 97 6.92 4.01 -8.47
CA PHE A 97 7.26 4.70 -7.23
C PHE A 97 7.20 6.21 -7.41
N PHE A 98 7.21 6.93 -6.30
CA PHE A 98 7.24 8.40 -6.31
C PHE A 98 8.67 8.93 -6.51
N ASP A 99 9.36 8.41 -7.53
CA ASP A 99 10.73 8.78 -7.91
C ASP A 99 10.90 8.85 -9.43
N ALA A 100 11.34 9.98 -9.94
CA ALA A 100 11.77 10.15 -11.32
C ALA A 100 13.29 9.91 -11.43
N LEU A 101 13.76 9.51 -12.61
CA LEU A 101 15.19 9.46 -12.95
C LEU A 101 15.68 10.88 -13.25
N LEU A 102 16.18 11.60 -12.22
CA LEU A 102 16.59 13.01 -12.31
C LEU A 102 17.75 13.27 -13.28
N CYS A 103 18.50 12.23 -13.63
CA CYS A 103 19.61 12.31 -14.61
C CYS A 103 19.14 12.26 -16.06
N TRP A 104 17.84 12.06 -16.31
CA TRP A 104 17.20 12.07 -17.63
C TRP A 104 15.99 12.99 -17.69
N PRO A 105 16.18 14.29 -17.47
CA PRO A 105 15.06 15.23 -17.43
C PRO A 105 14.37 15.39 -18.79
N ASP A 106 15.08 15.14 -19.90
CA ASP A 106 14.56 15.32 -21.26
C ASP A 106 13.73 14.13 -21.76
N VAL A 107 13.77 13.00 -21.07
CA VAL A 107 12.92 11.85 -21.39
C VAL A 107 11.60 11.97 -20.65
N PRO A 108 10.43 11.87 -21.33
CA PRO A 108 9.15 11.91 -20.68
C PRO A 108 9.00 10.83 -19.62
N GLN A 109 8.56 11.23 -18.41
CA GLN A 109 8.47 10.33 -17.26
C GLN A 109 7.09 10.36 -16.64
N LEU A 110 6.55 9.16 -16.37
CA LEU A 110 5.35 8.91 -15.58
C LEU A 110 5.77 8.29 -14.24
N ILE A 111 5.37 8.88 -13.14
CA ILE A 111 5.67 8.36 -11.81
C ILE A 111 4.38 8.11 -11.01
N THR A 112 4.38 7.12 -10.12
CA THR A 112 3.22 6.81 -9.27
C THR A 112 3.43 7.29 -7.85
N CYS A 113 2.53 8.14 -7.36
CA CYS A 113 2.47 8.55 -5.96
C CYS A 113 1.49 7.65 -5.21
N HIS A 114 1.99 6.89 -4.24
CA HIS A 114 1.17 6.01 -3.40
C HIS A 114 0.65 6.73 -2.15
N ASP A 115 1.42 7.62 -1.58
CA ASP A 115 1.05 8.43 -0.41
C ASP A 115 2.03 9.58 -0.20
N LEU A 116 1.60 10.54 0.58
CA LEU A 116 2.42 11.62 1.12
C LEU A 116 2.53 11.52 2.66
N THR A 117 2.25 10.33 3.21
CA THR A 117 2.32 10.02 4.65
C THR A 117 3.62 10.50 5.33
N PRO A 118 4.82 10.42 4.71
CA PRO A 118 6.03 10.97 5.31
C PRO A 118 5.98 12.48 5.56
N LEU A 119 5.12 13.23 4.88
CA LEU A 119 4.93 14.67 5.09
C LEU A 119 3.84 14.96 6.13
N VAL A 120 2.79 14.14 6.20
CA VAL A 120 1.60 14.36 7.03
C VAL A 120 1.74 13.67 8.38
N ALA A 121 2.08 12.38 8.40
CA ALA A 121 2.17 11.53 9.59
C ALA A 121 3.51 10.81 9.67
N SER A 122 4.60 11.58 9.68
CA SER A 122 5.95 11.03 9.56
C SER A 122 6.38 10.17 10.74
N ASN A 123 6.78 8.94 10.46
CA ASN A 123 7.45 8.05 11.41
C ASN A 123 8.93 8.43 11.64
N SER A 124 9.52 9.33 10.83
CA SER A 124 10.94 9.70 10.89
C SER A 124 11.20 11.11 10.38
N ARG A 125 11.91 11.94 11.18
CA ARG A 125 12.37 13.27 10.74
C ARG A 125 13.23 13.21 9.47
N LYS A 126 14.02 12.13 9.30
CA LYS A 126 14.84 11.92 8.09
C LYS A 126 13.97 11.67 6.86
N ALA A 127 12.89 10.89 6.99
CA ALA A 127 11.95 10.64 5.91
C ALA A 127 11.22 11.93 5.53
N TRP A 128 10.73 12.70 6.52
CA TRP A 128 10.09 13.99 6.29
C TRP A 128 11.01 14.96 5.52
N LEU A 129 12.28 15.13 5.99
CA LEU A 129 13.24 16.02 5.34
C LEU A 129 13.56 15.56 3.91
N ARG A 130 13.74 14.25 3.71
CA ARG A 130 13.98 13.68 2.38
C ARG A 130 12.81 14.00 1.44
N TYR A 131 11.58 13.74 1.85
CA TYR A 131 10.39 14.04 1.04
C TYR A 131 10.29 15.54 0.72
N ARG A 132 10.47 16.42 1.73
CA ARG A 132 10.39 17.86 1.52
C ARG A 132 11.44 18.40 0.56
N LEU A 133 12.63 17.80 0.52
CA LEU A 133 13.74 18.28 -0.32
C LEU A 133 13.74 17.65 -1.72
N TRP A 134 13.42 16.35 -1.82
CA TRP A 134 13.61 15.62 -3.08
C TRP A 134 12.33 15.47 -3.89
N GLN A 135 11.17 15.29 -3.26
CA GLN A 135 9.92 15.10 -4.00
C GLN A 135 9.56 16.28 -4.93
N PRO A 136 9.78 17.56 -4.58
CA PRO A 136 9.58 18.66 -5.55
C PRO A 136 10.42 18.53 -6.81
N ARG A 137 11.62 17.92 -6.72
CA ARG A 137 12.47 17.68 -7.90
C ARG A 137 11.89 16.56 -8.75
N HIS A 138 11.50 15.45 -8.14
CA HIS A 138 10.85 14.35 -8.83
C HIS A 138 9.55 14.78 -9.53
N CYS A 139 8.71 15.55 -8.85
CA CYS A 139 7.48 16.11 -9.44
C CYS A 139 7.75 17.01 -10.64
N ARG A 140 8.81 17.84 -10.60
CA ARG A 140 9.17 18.72 -11.72
C ARG A 140 9.82 17.99 -12.90
N THR A 141 10.49 16.86 -12.65
CA THR A 141 11.08 16.02 -13.71
C THR A 141 10.03 15.12 -14.36
N ALA A 142 9.01 14.73 -13.62
CA ALA A 142 7.93 13.92 -14.17
C ALA A 142 7.06 14.76 -15.13
N THR A 143 6.76 14.20 -16.28
CA THR A 143 5.82 14.79 -17.26
C THR A 143 4.39 14.63 -16.77
N ARG A 144 4.10 13.47 -16.16
CA ARG A 144 2.81 13.17 -15.52
C ARG A 144 2.99 12.36 -14.25
N LEU A 145 2.01 12.46 -13.37
CA LEU A 145 1.94 11.71 -12.12
C LEU A 145 0.66 10.88 -12.08
N ILE A 146 0.77 9.65 -11.61
CA ILE A 146 -0.38 8.85 -11.20
C ILE A 146 -0.57 9.03 -9.70
N ALA A 147 -1.77 9.42 -9.29
CA ALA A 147 -2.25 9.35 -7.92
C ALA A 147 -3.14 8.11 -7.78
N ILE A 148 -2.93 7.31 -6.73
CA ILE A 148 -3.71 6.06 -6.54
C ILE A 148 -5.09 6.30 -5.90
N SER A 149 -5.44 7.56 -5.60
CA SER A 149 -6.73 8.01 -5.11
C SER A 149 -6.89 9.51 -5.37
N ARG A 150 -8.13 10.00 -5.35
CA ARG A 150 -8.41 11.45 -5.39
C ARG A 150 -7.81 12.16 -4.18
N TYR A 151 -7.87 11.51 -3.02
CA TYR A 151 -7.23 12.03 -1.81
C TYR A 151 -5.73 12.28 -2.01
N VAL A 152 -5.00 11.33 -2.63
CA VAL A 152 -3.58 11.52 -2.96
C VAL A 152 -3.38 12.60 -4.03
N ALA A 153 -4.28 12.70 -5.00
CA ALA A 153 -4.24 13.76 -6.01
C ALA A 153 -4.39 15.15 -5.36
N ASP A 154 -5.34 15.31 -4.44
CA ASP A 154 -5.54 16.57 -3.70
C ASP A 154 -4.31 16.93 -2.86
N GLN A 155 -3.68 15.95 -2.23
CA GLN A 155 -2.41 16.14 -1.52
C GLN A 155 -1.27 16.58 -2.46
N LEU A 156 -1.19 16.02 -3.68
CA LEU A 156 -0.21 16.44 -4.69
C LEU A 156 -0.45 17.88 -5.15
N VAL A 157 -1.70 18.27 -5.38
CA VAL A 157 -2.08 19.65 -5.70
C VAL A 157 -1.68 20.60 -4.57
N ALA A 158 -2.00 20.24 -3.33
CA ALA A 158 -1.57 21.01 -2.15
C ALA A 158 -0.05 21.07 -1.99
N PHE A 159 0.67 20.08 -2.51
CA PHE A 159 2.13 20.03 -2.56
C PHE A 159 2.73 20.89 -3.69
N GLY A 160 1.90 21.43 -4.59
CA GLY A 160 2.28 22.34 -5.68
C GLY A 160 2.43 21.68 -7.05
N VAL A 161 1.85 20.49 -7.25
CA VAL A 161 1.77 19.83 -8.56
C VAL A 161 0.59 20.39 -9.33
N ASP A 162 0.78 20.70 -10.62
CA ASP A 162 -0.31 21.12 -11.51
C ASP A 162 -1.36 19.99 -11.63
N PRO A 163 -2.65 20.24 -11.36
CA PRO A 163 -3.72 19.25 -11.52
C PRO A 163 -3.77 18.62 -12.92
N MET A 164 -3.40 19.37 -13.97
CA MET A 164 -3.37 18.87 -15.35
C MET A 164 -2.30 17.81 -15.60
N CYS A 165 -1.31 17.71 -14.70
CA CYS A 165 -0.27 16.69 -14.75
C CYS A 165 -0.60 15.45 -13.93
N ILE A 166 -1.75 15.41 -13.22
CA ILE A 166 -2.13 14.31 -12.33
C ILE A 166 -3.23 13.48 -12.98
N GLU A 167 -3.01 12.17 -13.03
CA GLU A 167 -4.03 11.18 -13.40
C GLU A 167 -4.37 10.31 -12.19
N VAL A 168 -5.67 10.12 -11.91
CA VAL A 168 -6.11 9.28 -10.80
C VAL A 168 -6.38 7.87 -11.32
N ILE A 169 -5.53 6.92 -10.94
CA ILE A 169 -5.65 5.51 -11.31
C ILE A 169 -5.68 4.68 -10.02
N PRO A 170 -6.86 4.23 -9.58
CA PRO A 170 -6.98 3.45 -8.36
C PRO A 170 -6.22 2.13 -8.41
N ASN A 171 -5.79 1.67 -7.24
CA ASN A 171 -5.20 0.35 -7.13
C ASN A 171 -6.25 -0.74 -7.37
N GLY A 172 -5.86 -1.75 -8.14
CA GLY A 172 -6.69 -2.91 -8.44
C GLY A 172 -6.30 -4.15 -7.64
N ILE A 173 -7.24 -5.09 -7.61
CA ILE A 173 -7.02 -6.42 -7.04
C ILE A 173 -7.43 -7.51 -8.04
N ARG A 174 -6.81 -8.69 -7.93
CA ARG A 174 -7.21 -9.89 -8.64
C ARG A 174 -7.99 -10.80 -7.69
N ILE A 175 -9.19 -11.19 -8.08
CA ILE A 175 -10.01 -12.14 -7.33
C ILE A 175 -9.68 -13.52 -7.86
N GLU A 176 -8.97 -14.30 -7.06
CA GLU A 176 -8.48 -15.64 -7.45
C GLU A 176 -9.40 -16.77 -6.97
N ARG A 177 -10.26 -16.49 -6.00
CA ARG A 177 -11.11 -17.49 -5.34
C ARG A 177 -12.53 -16.94 -5.10
N PRO A 178 -13.53 -17.81 -4.97
CA PRO A 178 -14.83 -17.40 -4.49
C PRO A 178 -14.74 -16.79 -3.09
N GLY A 179 -15.46 -15.69 -2.87
CA GLY A 179 -15.54 -15.06 -1.55
C GLY A 179 -16.20 -15.98 -0.52
N VAL A 180 -15.86 -15.74 0.74
CA VAL A 180 -16.47 -16.43 1.88
C VAL A 180 -17.97 -16.07 1.94
N GLN A 181 -18.83 -17.09 2.07
CA GLN A 181 -20.28 -16.91 2.06
C GLN A 181 -20.88 -16.76 3.46
N SER A 182 -20.09 -17.06 4.48
CA SER A 182 -20.53 -17.01 5.86
C SER A 182 -19.37 -16.85 6.84
N PRO A 183 -19.55 -16.15 7.99
CA PRO A 183 -18.55 -16.09 9.03
C PRO A 183 -18.24 -17.49 9.57
N GLN A 184 -16.98 -17.74 9.84
CA GLN A 184 -16.49 -19.03 10.38
C GLN A 184 -16.32 -18.99 11.92
N GLY A 185 -16.56 -17.83 12.54
CA GLY A 185 -16.39 -17.60 13.96
C GLY A 185 -16.48 -16.11 14.28
N GLU A 186 -16.00 -15.70 15.45
CA GLU A 186 -16.02 -14.31 15.92
C GLU A 186 -14.64 -13.65 15.91
N ASP A 187 -13.63 -14.32 15.37
CA ASP A 187 -12.26 -13.80 15.32
C ASP A 187 -12.16 -12.58 14.41
N LEU A 188 -11.32 -11.64 14.80
CA LEU A 188 -11.06 -10.38 14.08
C LEU A 188 -9.60 -10.35 13.61
N LEU A 189 -9.35 -9.71 12.48
CA LEU A 189 -8.00 -9.53 11.94
C LEU A 189 -7.71 -8.05 11.72
N ALA A 190 -6.49 -7.63 12.06
CA ALA A 190 -5.94 -6.34 11.65
C ALA A 190 -4.54 -6.54 11.04
N LEU A 191 -4.30 -5.92 9.87
CA LEU A 191 -3.01 -5.96 9.18
C LEU A 191 -2.33 -4.61 9.32
N ALA A 192 -1.51 -4.45 10.36
CA ALA A 192 -0.97 -3.15 10.72
C ALA A 192 0.40 -3.24 11.38
N ARG A 193 1.41 -2.62 10.76
CA ARG A 193 2.69 -2.37 11.44
C ARG A 193 2.46 -1.48 12.66
N HIS A 194 3.32 -1.59 13.66
CA HIS A 194 3.23 -0.76 14.86
C HIS A 194 3.72 0.69 14.61
N ASP A 195 3.19 1.31 13.56
CA ASP A 195 3.49 2.68 13.13
C ASP A 195 2.37 3.65 13.53
N VAL A 196 2.71 4.95 13.61
CA VAL A 196 1.81 6.00 14.12
C VAL A 196 0.54 6.11 13.27
N ASN A 197 0.68 6.10 11.95
CA ASN A 197 -0.45 6.22 11.03
C ASN A 197 -1.42 5.04 11.10
N LYS A 198 -1.00 3.85 11.57
CA LYS A 198 -1.86 2.68 11.73
C LYS A 198 -2.75 2.73 12.97
N ASN A 199 -2.49 3.66 13.90
CA ASN A 199 -3.34 4.00 15.04
C ASN A 199 -3.90 2.80 15.81
N LEU A 200 -3.06 1.80 16.07
CA LEU A 200 -3.44 0.61 16.84
C LEU A 200 -4.10 0.96 18.20
N PRO A 201 -3.76 2.08 18.89
CA PRO A 201 -4.48 2.48 20.10
C PRO A 201 -6.00 2.57 19.94
N ALA A 202 -6.53 2.94 18.77
CA ALA A 202 -7.98 2.96 18.54
C ALA A 202 -8.60 1.55 18.58
N LEU A 203 -7.92 0.55 18.01
CA LEU A 203 -8.36 -0.85 18.09
C LEU A 203 -8.36 -1.33 19.53
N PHE A 204 -7.32 -1.01 20.31
CA PHE A 204 -7.27 -1.39 21.74
C PHE A 204 -8.38 -0.73 22.55
N ARG A 205 -8.74 0.53 22.29
CA ARG A 205 -9.90 1.17 22.92
C ARG A 205 -11.19 0.43 22.57
N GLY A 206 -11.43 0.18 21.27
CA GLY A 206 -12.63 -0.54 20.82
C GLY A 206 -12.77 -1.94 21.42
N ILE A 207 -11.68 -2.73 21.43
CA ILE A 207 -11.67 -4.06 22.03
C ILE A 207 -11.86 -3.99 23.56
N SER A 208 -11.25 -3.02 24.24
CA SER A 208 -11.47 -2.82 25.68
C SER A 208 -12.94 -2.53 26.00
N GLN A 209 -13.60 -1.69 25.21
CA GLN A 209 -15.04 -1.42 25.35
C GLN A 209 -15.86 -2.67 25.05
N LEU A 210 -15.56 -3.40 23.97
CA LEU A 210 -16.24 -4.64 23.63
C LEU A 210 -16.14 -5.67 24.76
N GLN A 211 -14.95 -5.88 25.31
CA GLN A 211 -14.72 -6.82 26.41
C GLN A 211 -15.46 -6.46 27.70
N ARG A 212 -15.60 -5.16 28.01
CA ARG A 212 -16.31 -4.67 29.20
C ARG A 212 -17.82 -4.81 29.06
N HIS A 213 -18.37 -4.42 27.89
CA HIS A 213 -19.83 -4.35 27.69
C HIS A 213 -20.42 -5.65 27.14
N TRP A 214 -19.56 -6.54 26.61
CA TRP A 214 -19.99 -7.85 26.12
C TRP A 214 -19.04 -8.98 26.53
N PRO A 215 -19.13 -9.42 27.81
CA PRO A 215 -18.28 -10.48 28.34
C PRO A 215 -18.40 -11.83 27.62
N GLN A 216 -19.53 -12.07 26.92
CA GLN A 216 -19.79 -13.31 26.19
C GLN A 216 -19.04 -13.39 24.86
N TRP A 217 -18.47 -12.30 24.36
CA TRP A 217 -17.63 -12.36 23.16
C TRP A 217 -16.45 -13.29 23.39
N SER A 218 -16.32 -14.30 22.53
CA SER A 218 -15.32 -15.37 22.64
C SER A 218 -14.24 -15.28 21.56
N GLY A 219 -14.33 -14.33 20.64
CA GLY A 219 -13.37 -14.16 19.54
C GLY A 219 -12.00 -13.65 20.00
N ILE A 220 -11.05 -13.68 19.08
CA ILE A 220 -9.69 -13.19 19.25
C ILE A 220 -9.41 -12.12 18.19
N LEU A 221 -8.90 -10.96 18.60
CA LEU A 221 -8.31 -10.00 17.65
C LEU A 221 -6.84 -10.38 17.37
N ARG A 222 -6.53 -10.74 16.14
CA ARG A 222 -5.14 -10.92 15.68
C ARG A 222 -4.64 -9.67 14.99
N ILE A 223 -3.56 -9.08 15.52
CA ILE A 223 -2.87 -7.94 14.90
C ILE A 223 -1.59 -8.49 14.26
N VAL A 224 -1.58 -8.55 12.93
CA VAL A 224 -0.43 -9.03 12.16
C VAL A 224 0.33 -7.83 11.60
N GLY A 225 1.56 -7.63 12.03
CA GLY A 225 2.40 -6.56 11.54
C GLY A 225 3.70 -6.39 12.31
N ARG A 226 4.74 -6.07 11.57
CA ARG A 226 6.09 -5.91 12.13
C ARG A 226 6.15 -4.80 13.18
N SER A 227 7.05 -4.98 14.12
CA SER A 227 7.44 -3.96 15.08
C SER A 227 7.78 -2.63 14.42
N GLY A 228 7.37 -1.54 15.06
CA GLY A 228 7.56 -0.17 14.60
C GLY A 228 7.72 0.79 15.76
N ARG A 229 7.58 2.08 15.48
CA ARG A 229 7.81 3.14 16.48
C ARG A 229 6.87 3.04 17.70
N GLN A 230 5.66 2.53 17.52
CA GLN A 230 4.68 2.41 18.59
C GLN A 230 4.69 1.06 19.32
N THR A 231 5.60 0.13 19.00
CA THR A 231 5.64 -1.18 19.65
C THR A 231 5.59 -1.11 21.19
N PRO A 232 6.35 -0.24 21.87
CA PRO A 232 6.29 -0.15 23.35
C PRO A 232 4.91 0.30 23.86
N LEU A 233 4.22 1.18 23.11
CA LEU A 233 2.87 1.62 23.45
C LEU A 233 1.86 0.47 23.22
N VAL A 234 1.95 -0.21 22.09
CA VAL A 234 1.10 -1.37 21.74
C VAL A 234 1.19 -2.45 22.81
N GLN A 235 2.41 -2.79 23.25
CA GLN A 235 2.63 -3.78 24.31
C GLN A 235 2.03 -3.35 25.67
N ARG A 236 2.10 -2.07 26.02
CA ARG A 236 1.48 -1.54 27.24
C ARG A 236 -0.04 -1.61 27.17
N LEU A 237 -0.62 -1.18 26.05
CA LEU A 237 -2.08 -1.22 25.82
C LEU A 237 -2.59 -2.66 25.83
N HIS A 238 -1.88 -3.59 25.21
CA HIS A 238 -2.21 -5.02 25.25
C HIS A 238 -2.31 -5.52 26.70
N LYS A 239 -1.31 -5.25 27.54
CA LYS A 239 -1.30 -5.67 28.94
C LYS A 239 -2.38 -5.01 29.81
N SER A 240 -2.90 -3.86 29.38
CA SER A 240 -3.95 -3.12 30.11
C SER A 240 -5.39 -3.52 29.73
N LEU A 241 -5.56 -4.41 28.75
CA LEU A 241 -6.88 -4.91 28.38
C LEU A 241 -7.54 -5.69 29.52
N PRO A 242 -8.89 -5.68 29.61
CA PRO A 242 -9.62 -6.54 30.54
C PRO A 242 -9.33 -8.04 30.34
N ARG A 243 -9.16 -8.47 29.10
CA ARG A 243 -8.85 -9.85 28.68
C ARG A 243 -7.75 -9.85 27.63
N PRO A 244 -6.45 -9.70 28.04
CA PRO A 244 -5.33 -9.61 27.11
C PRO A 244 -5.19 -10.84 26.21
N GLU A 245 -5.56 -12.02 26.69
CA GLU A 245 -5.53 -13.31 25.99
C GLU A 245 -6.40 -13.33 24.73
N GLN A 246 -7.34 -12.41 24.59
CA GLN A 246 -8.17 -12.25 23.40
C GLN A 246 -7.53 -11.33 22.33
N VAL A 247 -6.29 -10.90 22.53
CA VAL A 247 -5.55 -10.15 21.52
C VAL A 247 -4.19 -10.80 21.28
N GLU A 248 -3.94 -11.23 20.05
CA GLU A 248 -2.68 -11.81 19.61
C GLU A 248 -1.89 -10.79 18.81
N LEU A 249 -0.63 -10.55 19.18
CA LEU A 249 0.32 -9.74 18.40
C LEU A 249 1.25 -10.67 17.62
N VAL A 250 1.18 -10.63 16.29
CA VAL A 250 1.94 -11.49 15.38
C VAL A 250 2.83 -10.63 14.48
N ASP A 251 4.15 -10.87 14.45
CA ASP A 251 5.07 -10.04 13.67
C ASP A 251 4.83 -10.17 12.15
N SER A 252 4.70 -11.39 11.67
CA SER A 252 4.38 -11.69 10.27
C SER A 252 3.81 -13.11 10.11
N LEU A 253 3.07 -13.32 9.05
CA LEU A 253 2.60 -14.65 8.63
C LEU A 253 2.99 -14.90 7.16
N PRO A 254 3.28 -16.15 6.79
CA PRO A 254 3.32 -16.55 5.39
C PRO A 254 2.00 -16.20 4.69
N ARG A 255 2.06 -15.87 3.38
CA ARG A 255 0.88 -15.39 2.62
C ARG A 255 -0.31 -16.35 2.72
N ASP A 256 -0.08 -17.64 2.59
CA ASP A 256 -1.16 -18.63 2.63
C ASP A 256 -1.83 -18.71 4.00
N LEU A 257 -1.04 -18.64 5.07
CA LEU A 257 -1.57 -18.59 6.44
C LEU A 257 -2.30 -17.29 6.72
N LEU A 258 -1.79 -16.15 6.23
CA LEU A 258 -2.46 -14.87 6.34
C LEU A 258 -3.82 -14.89 5.66
N LEU A 259 -3.87 -15.42 4.43
CA LEU A 259 -5.10 -15.56 3.68
C LEU A 259 -6.10 -16.51 4.37
N ALA A 260 -5.61 -17.65 4.89
CA ALA A 260 -6.45 -18.56 5.66
C ALA A 260 -7.04 -17.89 6.91
N ARG A 261 -6.23 -17.11 7.64
CA ARG A 261 -6.70 -16.33 8.81
C ARG A 261 -7.71 -15.26 8.41
N LEU A 262 -7.47 -14.54 7.33
CA LEU A 262 -8.41 -13.55 6.80
C LEU A 262 -9.76 -14.20 6.48
N ARG A 263 -9.76 -15.30 5.75
CA ARG A 263 -10.98 -16.03 5.34
C ARG A 263 -11.76 -16.63 6.53
N SER A 264 -11.10 -16.94 7.64
CA SER A 264 -11.73 -17.41 8.86
C SER A 264 -12.16 -16.29 9.82
N SER A 265 -11.85 -15.04 9.51
CA SER A 265 -12.20 -13.91 10.38
C SER A 265 -13.63 -13.43 10.14
N MET A 266 -14.28 -12.94 11.21
CA MET A 266 -15.56 -12.25 11.17
C MET A 266 -15.45 -10.95 10.37
N ALA A 267 -14.36 -10.21 10.58
CA ALA A 267 -14.08 -8.95 9.91
C ALA A 267 -12.59 -8.62 9.90
N LEU A 268 -12.18 -7.77 8.94
CA LEU A 268 -10.93 -7.03 9.00
C LEU A 268 -11.14 -5.65 9.63
N LEU A 269 -10.23 -5.25 10.51
CA LEU A 269 -10.21 -3.92 11.15
C LEU A 269 -9.04 -3.09 10.61
N SER A 270 -9.31 -1.84 10.23
CA SER A 270 -8.28 -0.84 9.93
C SER A 270 -8.57 0.47 10.65
N ALA A 271 -7.66 0.90 11.54
CA ALA A 271 -7.80 2.13 12.32
C ALA A 271 -6.91 3.27 11.84
N SER A 272 -6.37 3.16 10.65
CA SER A 272 -5.41 4.12 10.10
C SER A 272 -5.92 5.56 10.16
N THR A 273 -5.03 6.50 10.46
CA THR A 273 -5.32 7.94 10.41
C THR A 273 -4.88 8.57 9.09
N GLU A 274 -4.02 7.87 8.35
CA GLU A 274 -3.49 8.34 7.07
C GLU A 274 -3.14 7.15 6.18
N GLU A 275 -3.70 7.12 4.98
CA GLU A 275 -3.44 6.11 3.94
C GLU A 275 -3.54 6.74 2.55
N GLY A 276 -2.85 6.15 1.58
CA GLY A 276 -3.08 6.47 0.18
C GLY A 276 -4.19 5.63 -0.45
N PHE A 277 -4.42 4.39 0.08
CA PHE A 277 -5.42 3.46 -0.46
C PHE A 277 -5.91 2.41 0.56
N ASP A 278 -5.00 1.83 1.36
CA ASP A 278 -5.22 0.72 2.31
C ASP A 278 -5.55 -0.63 1.62
N TYR A 279 -4.57 -1.22 0.93
CA TYR A 279 -4.69 -2.54 0.28
C TYR A 279 -5.32 -3.65 1.14
N PRO A 280 -4.97 -3.84 2.43
CA PRO A 280 -5.59 -4.83 3.29
C PRO A 280 -7.12 -4.79 3.30
N VAL A 281 -7.71 -3.60 3.23
CA VAL A 281 -9.18 -3.45 3.19
C VAL A 281 -9.75 -3.99 1.88
N LEU A 282 -9.11 -3.70 0.75
CA LEU A 282 -9.55 -4.25 -0.55
C LEU A 282 -9.29 -5.75 -0.65
N GLU A 283 -8.19 -6.25 -0.07
CA GLU A 283 -7.89 -7.69 0.00
C GLU A 283 -8.95 -8.46 0.81
N ALA A 284 -9.39 -7.91 1.94
CA ALA A 284 -10.47 -8.51 2.72
C ALA A 284 -11.79 -8.56 1.93
N LYS A 285 -12.13 -7.49 1.22
CA LYS A 285 -13.32 -7.44 0.37
C LYS A 285 -13.26 -8.43 -0.78
N ALA A 286 -12.10 -8.62 -1.41
CA ALA A 286 -11.90 -9.63 -2.46
C ALA A 286 -12.14 -11.06 -1.94
N GLU A 287 -11.89 -11.30 -0.65
CA GLU A 287 -12.18 -12.59 0.00
C GLU A 287 -13.61 -12.67 0.58
N GLY A 288 -14.43 -11.63 0.41
CA GLY A 288 -15.80 -11.58 0.94
C GLY A 288 -15.87 -11.34 2.45
N ILE A 289 -14.82 -10.76 3.04
CA ILE A 289 -14.77 -10.46 4.48
C ILE A 289 -15.20 -9.01 4.72
N PRO A 290 -16.19 -8.76 5.58
CA PRO A 290 -16.59 -7.42 5.99
C PRO A 290 -15.44 -6.63 6.59
N THR A 291 -15.53 -5.31 6.48
CA THR A 291 -14.48 -4.42 6.97
C THR A 291 -15.07 -3.32 7.86
N LEU A 292 -14.42 -3.09 9.02
CA LEU A 292 -14.67 -1.95 9.88
C LEU A 292 -13.42 -1.07 9.85
N ILE A 293 -13.58 0.15 9.41
CA ILE A 293 -12.44 1.01 9.08
C ILE A 293 -12.63 2.41 9.67
N SER A 294 -11.51 3.08 9.94
CA SER A 294 -11.54 4.45 10.42
C SER A 294 -12.18 5.41 9.41
N ASP A 295 -12.84 6.43 9.91
CA ASP A 295 -13.48 7.46 9.11
C ASP A 295 -12.45 8.48 8.65
N ILE A 296 -11.75 8.18 7.56
CA ILE A 296 -10.76 9.05 6.90
C ILE A 296 -11.13 9.26 5.42
N PRO A 297 -10.66 10.34 4.78
CA PRO A 297 -11.06 10.68 3.41
C PRO A 297 -10.90 9.55 2.40
N VAL A 298 -9.75 8.89 2.36
CA VAL A 298 -9.49 7.80 1.41
C VAL A 298 -10.39 6.59 1.66
N HIS A 299 -10.71 6.27 2.91
CA HIS A 299 -11.65 5.21 3.23
C HIS A 299 -13.07 5.55 2.76
N ARG A 300 -13.49 6.80 2.93
CA ARG A 300 -14.78 7.29 2.39
C ARG A 300 -14.81 7.24 0.85
N GLU A 301 -13.72 7.61 0.20
CA GLU A 301 -13.63 7.61 -1.25
C GLU A 301 -13.95 6.24 -1.86
N PHE A 302 -13.37 5.16 -1.31
CA PHE A 302 -13.49 3.82 -1.90
C PHE A 302 -14.53 2.94 -1.25
N HIS A 303 -14.78 3.08 0.05
CA HIS A 303 -15.45 2.03 0.83
C HIS A 303 -16.83 2.42 1.33
N GLN A 304 -17.32 3.61 0.98
CA GLN A 304 -18.67 4.04 1.35
C GLN A 304 -19.73 3.05 0.82
N GLY A 305 -20.66 2.62 1.67
CA GLY A 305 -21.68 1.63 1.35
C GLY A 305 -21.20 0.16 1.38
N SER A 306 -19.89 -0.08 1.59
CA SER A 306 -19.34 -1.45 1.62
C SER A 306 -18.47 -1.73 2.86
N SER A 307 -18.43 -0.79 3.82
CA SER A 307 -17.74 -0.91 5.10
C SER A 307 -18.52 -0.21 6.20
N MET A 308 -18.27 -0.58 7.44
CA MET A 308 -18.67 0.20 8.61
C MET A 308 -17.52 1.15 8.99
N PHE A 309 -17.87 2.39 9.39
CA PHE A 309 -16.90 3.43 9.70
C PHE A 309 -16.96 3.79 11.18
N PHE A 310 -15.81 3.93 11.81
CA PHE A 310 -15.68 4.40 13.18
C PHE A 310 -14.73 5.58 13.30
N PRO A 311 -14.95 6.51 14.25
CA PRO A 311 -14.04 7.63 14.49
C PRO A 311 -12.67 7.13 14.94
N ALA A 312 -11.59 7.66 14.33
CA ALA A 312 -10.22 7.26 14.66
C ALA A 312 -9.78 7.69 16.07
N HIS A 313 -10.47 8.66 16.68
CA HIS A 313 -10.06 9.35 17.92
C HIS A 313 -11.15 9.39 19.01
N ASP A 314 -12.11 8.49 18.95
CA ASP A 314 -13.12 8.32 20.02
C ASP A 314 -12.61 7.44 21.19
N ASP A 315 -13.51 7.16 22.13
CA ASP A 315 -13.24 6.25 23.26
C ASP A 315 -13.32 4.76 22.91
N GLY A 316 -13.60 4.42 21.64
CA GLY A 316 -13.76 3.06 21.12
C GLY A 316 -15.18 2.50 21.22
N SER A 317 -16.15 3.27 21.74
CA SER A 317 -17.53 2.81 21.92
C SER A 317 -18.23 2.53 20.58
N VAL A 318 -17.98 3.35 19.55
CA VAL A 318 -18.54 3.16 18.20
C VAL A 318 -18.04 1.85 17.59
N LEU A 319 -16.71 1.60 17.62
CA LEU A 319 -16.14 0.36 17.11
C LEU A 319 -16.70 -0.85 17.86
N ALA A 320 -16.80 -0.79 19.18
CA ALA A 320 -17.34 -1.88 20.00
C ALA A 320 -18.81 -2.20 19.65
N SER A 321 -19.66 -1.17 19.53
CA SER A 321 -21.08 -1.35 19.17
C SER A 321 -21.26 -1.91 17.76
N GLN A 322 -20.44 -1.46 16.81
CA GLN A 322 -20.46 -1.96 15.43
C GLN A 322 -20.00 -3.42 15.34
N LEU A 323 -18.97 -3.81 16.08
CA LEU A 323 -18.53 -5.20 16.18
C LEU A 323 -19.63 -6.09 16.76
N GLN A 324 -20.27 -5.65 17.83
CA GLN A 324 -21.38 -6.38 18.42
C GLN A 324 -22.56 -6.53 17.44
N ALA A 325 -22.90 -5.48 16.70
CA ALA A 325 -23.94 -5.53 15.68
C ALA A 325 -23.60 -6.52 14.56
N LEU A 326 -22.37 -6.45 14.03
CA LEU A 326 -21.93 -7.32 12.94
C LEU A 326 -21.91 -8.80 13.36
N ILE A 327 -21.47 -9.12 14.57
CA ILE A 327 -21.40 -10.49 15.07
C ILE A 327 -22.80 -11.07 15.29
N ARG A 328 -23.75 -10.25 15.75
CA ARG A 328 -25.13 -10.69 16.04
C ARG A 328 -26.05 -10.72 14.81
N ASP A 329 -25.77 -9.89 13.81
CA ASP A 329 -26.63 -9.74 12.63
C ASP A 329 -26.00 -10.37 11.38
N ARG A 330 -26.44 -11.58 11.08
CA ARG A 330 -26.02 -12.32 9.90
C ARG A 330 -26.38 -11.61 8.59
N SER A 331 -27.51 -10.91 8.56
CA SER A 331 -27.94 -10.17 7.36
C SER A 331 -27.02 -9.00 7.08
N LEU A 332 -26.64 -8.25 8.13
CA LEU A 332 -25.66 -7.17 8.05
C LEU A 332 -24.31 -7.69 7.54
N TRP A 333 -23.83 -8.82 8.09
CA TRP A 333 -22.58 -9.45 7.64
C TRP A 333 -22.64 -9.79 6.15
N THR A 334 -23.74 -10.47 5.72
CA THR A 334 -23.91 -10.87 4.31
C THR A 334 -24.00 -9.66 3.39
N HIS A 335 -24.72 -8.61 3.79
CA HIS A 335 -24.80 -7.37 3.03
C HIS A 335 -23.44 -6.73 2.81
N LEU A 336 -22.63 -6.58 3.86
CA LEU A 336 -21.30 -5.98 3.78
C LEU A 336 -20.32 -6.86 2.98
N SER A 337 -20.40 -8.19 3.13
CA SER A 337 -19.62 -9.14 2.34
C SER A 337 -19.92 -8.98 0.84
N CYS A 338 -21.20 -9.02 0.45
CA CYS A 338 -21.62 -8.88 -0.95
C CYS A 338 -21.24 -7.50 -1.54
N SER A 339 -21.49 -6.42 -0.80
CA SER A 339 -21.13 -5.06 -1.22
C SER A 339 -19.62 -4.89 -1.38
N GLY A 340 -18.84 -5.48 -0.46
CA GLY A 340 -17.39 -5.51 -0.52
C GLY A 340 -16.86 -6.26 -1.75
N LEU A 341 -17.40 -7.46 -2.02
CA LEU A 341 -17.05 -8.25 -3.21
C LEU A 341 -17.36 -7.49 -4.52
N ASN A 342 -18.50 -6.81 -4.58
CA ASN A 342 -18.87 -6.02 -5.77
C ASN A 342 -17.90 -4.86 -5.98
N LEU A 343 -17.49 -4.17 -4.93
CA LEU A 343 -16.45 -3.15 -5.01
C LEU A 343 -15.12 -3.75 -5.48
N ALA A 344 -14.67 -4.88 -4.91
CA ALA A 344 -13.43 -5.52 -5.32
C ALA A 344 -13.45 -5.94 -6.80
N ARG A 345 -14.61 -6.36 -7.33
CA ARG A 345 -14.80 -6.68 -8.76
C ARG A 345 -14.72 -5.45 -9.66
N SER A 346 -15.06 -4.27 -9.18
CA SER A 346 -14.95 -3.02 -9.97
C SER A 346 -13.53 -2.46 -10.00
N LEU A 347 -12.66 -2.82 -9.05
CA LEU A 347 -11.28 -2.37 -8.95
C LEU A 347 -10.33 -3.51 -9.34
N THR A 348 -10.19 -3.75 -10.65
CA THR A 348 -9.36 -4.85 -11.16
C THR A 348 -7.94 -4.41 -11.49
N VAL A 349 -6.97 -5.32 -11.29
CA VAL A 349 -5.57 -5.09 -11.71
C VAL A 349 -5.48 -4.89 -13.22
N ASP A 350 -6.30 -5.59 -14.00
CA ASP A 350 -6.25 -5.52 -15.47
C ASP A 350 -6.73 -4.15 -15.97
N ALA A 351 -7.77 -3.56 -15.36
CA ALA A 351 -8.20 -2.19 -15.64
C ALA A 351 -7.10 -1.18 -15.27
N GLN A 352 -6.49 -1.34 -14.09
CA GLN A 352 -5.38 -0.50 -13.64
C GLN A 352 -4.19 -0.56 -14.62
N ILE A 353 -3.79 -1.75 -15.08
CA ILE A 353 -2.70 -1.94 -16.06
C ILE A 353 -3.05 -1.27 -17.39
N ALA A 354 -4.30 -1.42 -17.86
CA ALA A 354 -4.76 -0.81 -19.09
C ALA A 354 -4.65 0.73 -19.03
N GLU A 355 -5.13 1.34 -17.95
CA GLU A 355 -5.05 2.80 -17.75
C GLU A 355 -3.60 3.29 -17.67
N ILE A 356 -2.74 2.62 -16.91
CA ILE A 356 -1.30 2.94 -16.84
C ILE A 356 -0.66 2.83 -18.23
N SER A 357 -0.99 1.79 -19.00
CA SER A 357 -0.46 1.58 -20.36
C SER A 357 -0.89 2.70 -21.31
N VAL A 358 -2.12 3.19 -21.19
CA VAL A 358 -2.61 4.36 -21.94
C VAL A 358 -1.78 5.60 -21.60
N GLN A 359 -1.52 5.85 -20.32
CA GLN A 359 -0.72 7.01 -19.90
C GLN A 359 0.72 6.92 -20.41
N ILE A 360 1.37 5.74 -20.34
CA ILE A 360 2.71 5.54 -20.90
C ILE A 360 2.72 5.77 -22.42
N ASN A 361 1.70 5.29 -23.14
CA ASN A 361 1.58 5.48 -24.60
C ASN A 361 1.38 6.95 -24.98
N ASN A 362 0.66 7.71 -24.16
CA ASN A 362 0.42 9.13 -24.41
C ASN A 362 1.71 9.96 -24.21
N LEU A 363 2.58 9.58 -23.28
CA LEU A 363 3.89 10.22 -23.14
C LEU A 363 4.75 10.07 -24.41
N SER A 364 4.78 8.87 -24.99
CA SER A 364 5.58 8.58 -26.19
C SER A 364 5.08 9.30 -27.45
N LYS A 365 3.85 9.83 -27.46
CA LYS A 365 3.28 10.58 -28.61
C LYS A 365 3.42 12.09 -28.48
N SER A 366 3.79 12.59 -27.30
CA SER A 366 3.91 14.02 -27.02
C SER A 366 5.33 14.54 -27.33
N CYS A 367 6.22 13.70 -27.82
CA CYS A 367 7.49 13.96 -28.43
C CYS A 367 7.35 13.78 -29.93
#